data_2a6296c6da29ce7f4e9f8aafcc01d4cc
#
_entry.id   2a6296c6da29ce7f4e9f8aafcc01d4cc
#
_cell.length_a   1.000
_cell.length_b   1.000
_cell.length_c   1.000
_cell.angle_alpha   90.00
_cell.angle_beta   90.00
_cell.angle_gamma   90.00
#
_symmetry.space_group_name_H-M   'P 1'
#
loop_
_entity.id
_entity.type
_entity.pdbx_description
1 polymer ?
#
loop_
_entity_poly.entity_id
_entity_poly.type
_entity_poly.pdbx_seq_one_letter_code
_entity_poly.pdbx_strand_id
1 'polypeptide(L)'
;DGKRIQLFTEQLQNPSLWQRACMEQANQMPPIVRGKKWQKMVQTLMRDAVTIEVPPELTISGQFKELLKSYCTGRVRAMVPEEMELGKPWTENGKTFFKMDGLMEFLKNRRFDHYSGVQIQEQLRQINNDDKCNGHHAIKKRDDSRSTIRVWWVPQFEETEVKLDPEEFQENDIPF
;
A
#
# COMPACT_ATOMS: atom_id res chain seq x y z
N ASP A 1 31.86 1.41 21.06
CA ASP A 1 30.42 1.15 20.85
C ASP A 1 29.87 2.19 19.89
N GLY A 2 29.70 1.80 18.61
CA GLY A 2 29.13 2.65 17.58
C GLY A 2 27.62 2.83 17.80
N LYS A 3 27.18 4.04 18.13
CA LYS A 3 25.75 4.36 18.18
C LYS A 3 25.21 4.43 16.76
N ARG A 4 24.04 3.84 16.54
CA ARG A 4 23.33 3.93 15.25
C ARG A 4 22.52 5.22 15.21
N ILE A 5 22.52 5.88 14.05
CA ILE A 5 21.74 7.10 13.80
C ILE A 5 20.91 6.85 12.55
N GLN A 6 19.62 7.10 12.64
CA GLN A 6 18.72 7.06 11.49
C GLN A 6 18.71 8.44 10.82
N LEU A 7 18.95 8.47 9.52
CA LEU A 7 19.01 9.70 8.74
C LEU A 7 18.02 9.63 7.58
N PHE A 8 17.35 10.76 7.33
CA PHE A 8 16.48 10.96 6.17
C PHE A 8 17.23 11.79 5.11
N THR A 9 16.72 11.79 3.89
CA THR A 9 17.33 12.51 2.75
C THR A 9 17.57 13.98 3.04
N GLU A 10 16.65 14.66 3.71
CA GLU A 10 16.78 16.08 4.06
C GLU A 10 17.98 16.33 5.01
N GLN A 11 18.24 15.41 5.93
CA GLN A 11 19.37 15.50 6.86
C GLN A 11 20.71 15.26 6.16
N LEU A 12 20.71 14.46 5.09
CA LEU A 12 21.88 14.27 4.23
C LEU A 12 22.15 15.45 3.31
N GLN A 13 21.10 16.22 2.95
CA GLN A 13 21.25 17.43 2.14
C GLN A 13 21.71 18.65 2.95
N ASN A 14 21.41 18.69 4.25
CA ASN A 14 21.69 19.82 5.12
C ASN A 14 22.56 19.45 6.32
N PRO A 15 23.82 19.94 6.39
CA PRO A 15 24.74 19.64 7.50
C PRO A 15 24.20 20.00 8.89
N SER A 16 23.39 21.05 8.99
CA SER A 16 22.81 21.47 10.28
C SER A 16 21.73 20.51 10.75
N LEU A 17 20.91 19.98 9.83
CA LEU A 17 19.91 18.97 10.16
C LEU A 17 20.56 17.62 10.53
N TRP A 18 21.65 17.26 9.86
CA TRP A 18 22.47 16.10 10.24
C TRP A 18 23.04 16.24 11.66
N GLN A 19 23.63 17.41 11.99
CA GLN A 19 24.15 17.67 13.34
C GLN A 19 23.04 17.54 14.38
N ARG A 20 21.87 18.10 14.10
CA ARG A 20 20.71 18.01 14.99
C ARG A 20 20.30 16.54 15.22
N ALA A 21 20.23 15.73 14.18
CA ALA A 21 19.93 14.30 14.31
C ALA A 21 20.96 13.56 15.17
N CYS A 22 22.25 13.89 15.02
CA CYS A 22 23.30 13.35 15.88
C CYS A 22 23.12 13.74 17.35
N MET A 23 22.72 14.98 17.62
CA MET A 23 22.45 15.44 18.99
C MET A 23 21.24 14.72 19.59
N GLU A 24 20.16 14.60 18.83
CA GLU A 24 18.90 13.98 19.30
C GLU A 24 19.03 12.46 19.52
N GLN A 25 19.73 11.76 18.63
CA GLN A 25 19.77 10.29 18.65
C GLN A 25 21.02 9.70 19.32
N ALA A 26 22.17 10.37 19.19
CA ALA A 26 23.43 9.86 19.72
C ALA A 26 23.93 10.64 20.92
N ASN A 27 23.30 11.77 21.25
CA ASN A 27 23.77 12.70 22.28
C ASN A 27 25.20 13.20 22.02
N GLN A 28 25.53 13.44 20.75
CA GLN A 28 26.83 13.91 20.27
C GLN A 28 26.65 15.12 19.38
N MET A 29 27.53 16.12 19.53
CA MET A 29 27.52 17.31 18.69
C MET A 29 28.74 17.31 17.76
N PRO A 30 28.69 16.70 16.60
CA PRO A 30 29.80 16.73 15.66
C PRO A 30 29.98 18.13 15.06
N PRO A 31 31.19 18.49 14.62
CA PRO A 31 31.41 19.77 13.95
C PRO A 31 30.62 19.87 12.65
N ILE A 32 30.11 21.08 12.34
CA ILE A 32 29.42 21.33 11.07
C ILE A 32 30.44 21.33 9.93
N VAL A 33 30.33 20.36 9.05
CA VAL A 33 31.10 20.27 7.80
C VAL A 33 30.31 20.91 6.68
N ARG A 34 30.90 21.86 5.94
CA ARG A 34 30.19 22.62 4.89
C ARG A 34 30.86 22.46 3.52
N GLY A 35 30.09 22.80 2.47
CA GLY A 35 30.58 22.87 1.09
C GLY A 35 31.08 21.54 0.53
N LYS A 36 32.17 21.57 -0.24
CA LYS A 36 32.72 20.39 -0.92
C LYS A 36 33.09 19.25 0.04
N LYS A 37 33.51 19.55 1.29
CA LYS A 37 33.84 18.53 2.28
C LYS A 37 32.60 17.76 2.70
N TRP A 38 31.46 18.45 2.89
CA TRP A 38 30.17 17.82 3.17
C TRP A 38 29.72 16.91 2.03
N GLN A 39 29.75 17.43 0.79
CA GLN A 39 29.37 16.65 -0.38
C GLN A 39 30.21 15.38 -0.52
N LYS A 40 31.54 15.49 -0.35
CA LYS A 40 32.43 14.31 -0.39
C LYS A 40 32.11 13.30 0.70
N MET A 41 31.80 13.75 1.93
CA MET A 41 31.40 12.87 3.02
C MET A 41 30.09 12.15 2.71
N VAL A 42 29.06 12.85 2.24
CA VAL A 42 27.78 12.24 1.85
C VAL A 42 27.97 11.27 0.68
N GLN A 43 28.76 11.63 -0.33
CA GLN A 43 29.06 10.71 -1.44
C GLN A 43 29.75 9.43 -0.95
N THR A 44 30.69 9.54 -0.01
CA THR A 44 31.36 8.36 0.57
C THR A 44 30.33 7.49 1.33
N LEU A 45 29.49 8.09 2.17
CA LEU A 45 28.43 7.37 2.88
C LEU A 45 27.48 6.66 1.92
N MET A 46 27.05 7.31 0.83
CA MET A 46 26.17 6.74 -0.17
C MET A 46 26.84 5.60 -0.96
N ARG A 47 28.13 5.74 -1.28
CA ARG A 47 28.88 4.69 -1.98
C ARG A 47 29.06 3.44 -1.12
N ASP A 48 29.32 3.63 0.16
CA ASP A 48 29.60 2.55 1.10
C ASP A 48 28.29 2.02 1.76
N ALA A 49 27.13 2.59 1.38
CA ALA A 49 25.82 2.17 1.87
C ALA A 49 25.46 0.77 1.34
N VAL A 50 25.08 -0.11 2.24
CA VAL A 50 24.51 -1.41 1.90
C VAL A 50 23.01 -1.22 1.68
N THR A 51 22.55 -1.51 0.49
CA THR A 51 21.11 -1.52 0.18
C THR A 51 20.49 -2.73 0.84
N ILE A 52 19.60 -2.49 1.78
CA ILE A 52 18.79 -3.55 2.39
C ILE A 52 17.49 -3.62 1.61
N GLU A 53 17.23 -4.75 0.96
CA GLU A 53 15.93 -5.01 0.37
C GLU A 53 14.93 -5.24 1.50
N VAL A 54 14.01 -4.30 1.65
CA VAL A 54 12.90 -4.45 2.59
C VAL A 54 11.86 -5.35 1.93
N PRO A 55 11.42 -6.44 2.58
CA PRO A 55 10.34 -7.26 2.05
C PRO A 55 9.15 -6.39 1.63
N PRO A 56 8.59 -6.63 0.43
CA PRO A 56 7.50 -5.80 -0.10
C PRO A 56 6.35 -5.61 0.89
N GLU A 57 6.07 -6.64 1.69
CA GLU A 57 4.99 -6.67 2.69
C GLU A 57 5.20 -5.64 3.82
N LEU A 58 6.45 -5.29 4.11
CA LEU A 58 6.81 -4.30 5.13
C LEU A 58 6.80 -2.87 4.61
N THR A 59 6.66 -2.68 3.31
CA THR A 59 6.54 -1.35 2.70
C THR A 59 5.10 -0.84 2.75
N ILE A 60 4.92 0.49 2.78
CA ILE A 60 3.58 1.09 2.69
C ILE A 60 2.89 0.67 1.39
N SER A 61 3.63 0.60 0.28
CA SER A 61 3.11 0.14 -1.01
C SER A 61 2.68 -1.33 -0.98
N GLY A 62 3.45 -2.19 -0.29
CA GLY A 62 3.10 -3.59 -0.10
C GLY A 62 1.84 -3.76 0.75
N GLN A 63 1.76 -3.04 1.89
CA GLN A 63 0.57 -3.02 2.73
C GLN A 63 -0.67 -2.55 1.95
N PHE A 64 -0.53 -1.52 1.11
CA PHE A 64 -1.61 -1.07 0.24
C PHE A 64 -2.06 -2.16 -0.73
N LYS A 65 -1.12 -2.87 -1.39
CA LYS A 65 -1.43 -3.97 -2.32
C LYS A 65 -2.17 -5.12 -1.62
N GLU A 66 -1.75 -5.50 -0.41
CA GLU A 66 -2.42 -6.54 0.38
C GLU A 66 -3.84 -6.12 0.80
N LEU A 67 -4.02 -4.87 1.21
CA LEU A 67 -5.35 -4.33 1.54
C LEU A 67 -6.25 -4.26 0.29
N LEU A 68 -5.70 -3.84 -0.85
CA LEU A 68 -6.42 -3.81 -2.12
C LEU A 68 -6.83 -5.24 -2.56
N LYS A 69 -5.91 -6.21 -2.45
CA LYS A 69 -6.22 -7.62 -2.69
C LYS A 69 -7.33 -8.10 -1.76
N SER A 70 -7.23 -7.83 -0.46
CA SER A 70 -8.25 -8.19 0.53
C SER A 70 -9.61 -7.54 0.24
N TYR A 71 -9.63 -6.30 -0.26
CA TYR A 71 -10.85 -5.63 -0.68
C TYR A 71 -11.48 -6.31 -1.91
N CYS A 72 -10.68 -6.62 -2.92
CA CYS A 72 -11.14 -7.20 -4.17
C CYS A 72 -11.55 -8.69 -4.04
N THR A 73 -10.92 -9.46 -3.14
CA THR A 73 -11.15 -10.91 -2.97
C THR A 73 -11.96 -11.24 -1.70
N GLY A 74 -12.29 -10.25 -0.88
CA GLY A 74 -12.97 -10.43 0.41
C GLY A 74 -14.41 -10.94 0.27
N ARG A 75 -15.02 -11.27 1.42
CA ARG A 75 -16.39 -11.80 1.49
C ARG A 75 -17.47 -10.81 1.02
N VAL A 76 -17.17 -9.52 1.03
CA VAL A 76 -18.09 -8.45 0.63
C VAL A 76 -17.90 -8.13 -0.85
N ARG A 77 -17.98 -9.15 -1.71
CA ARG A 77 -17.98 -8.98 -3.17
C ARG A 77 -19.40 -8.81 -3.70
N ALA A 78 -19.50 -8.11 -4.83
CA ALA A 78 -20.76 -8.07 -5.58
C ALA A 78 -21.05 -9.45 -6.21
N MET A 79 -22.26 -9.90 -6.06
CA MET A 79 -22.77 -11.11 -6.73
C MET A 79 -23.40 -10.79 -8.08
N VAL A 80 -23.83 -9.54 -8.24
CA VAL A 80 -24.42 -8.99 -9.47
C VAL A 80 -23.84 -7.59 -9.70
N PRO A 81 -23.74 -7.12 -10.97
CA PRO A 81 -23.13 -5.83 -11.29
C PRO A 81 -23.76 -4.64 -10.58
N GLU A 82 -25.06 -4.69 -10.28
CA GLU A 82 -25.79 -3.61 -9.62
C GLU A 82 -25.26 -3.32 -8.20
N GLU A 83 -24.71 -4.33 -7.54
CA GLU A 83 -24.16 -4.15 -6.18
C GLU A 83 -22.89 -3.29 -6.14
N MET A 84 -22.30 -2.97 -7.30
CA MET A 84 -21.23 -1.96 -7.38
C MET A 84 -21.73 -0.57 -6.97
N GLU A 85 -23.02 -0.28 -7.13
CA GLU A 85 -23.62 0.97 -6.65
C GLU A 85 -23.49 1.11 -5.11
N LEU A 86 -23.46 -0.02 -4.41
CA LEU A 86 -23.26 -0.12 -2.95
C LEU A 86 -21.79 -0.12 -2.53
N GLY A 87 -20.85 0.09 -3.46
CA GLY A 87 -19.42 0.11 -3.18
C GLY A 87 -18.75 -1.26 -3.13
N LYS A 88 -19.46 -2.34 -3.49
CA LYS A 88 -18.87 -3.69 -3.54
C LYS A 88 -18.06 -3.89 -4.82
N PRO A 89 -16.86 -4.53 -4.76
CA PRO A 89 -16.08 -4.86 -5.95
C PRO A 89 -16.77 -5.96 -6.77
N TRP A 90 -16.75 -5.82 -8.10
CA TRP A 90 -17.29 -6.74 -9.07
C TRP A 90 -16.20 -7.25 -10.00
N THR A 91 -16.09 -8.57 -10.19
CA THR A 91 -15.07 -9.17 -11.06
C THR A 91 -15.71 -9.72 -12.33
N GLU A 92 -15.19 -9.26 -13.47
CA GLU A 92 -15.62 -9.69 -14.79
C GLU A 92 -14.43 -9.61 -15.77
N ASN A 93 -14.34 -10.60 -16.67
CA ASN A 93 -13.33 -10.64 -17.75
C ASN A 93 -11.88 -10.41 -17.26
N GLY A 94 -11.49 -11.01 -16.13
CA GLY A 94 -10.13 -10.89 -15.58
C GLY A 94 -9.81 -9.52 -14.96
N LYS A 95 -10.83 -8.69 -14.71
CA LYS A 95 -10.71 -7.39 -14.06
C LYS A 95 -11.67 -7.28 -12.88
N THR A 96 -11.23 -6.63 -11.82
CA THR A 96 -12.08 -6.29 -10.69
C THR A 96 -12.39 -4.81 -10.71
N PHE A 97 -13.66 -4.48 -10.88
CA PHE A 97 -14.20 -3.12 -10.93
C PHE A 97 -14.69 -2.69 -9.55
N PHE A 98 -14.49 -1.44 -9.20
CA PHE A 98 -14.97 -0.88 -7.94
C PHE A 98 -15.12 0.64 -7.98
N LYS A 99 -15.88 1.20 -7.04
CA LYS A 99 -15.96 2.64 -6.83
C LYS A 99 -14.83 3.08 -5.90
N MET A 100 -14.24 4.23 -6.18
CA MET A 100 -13.20 4.81 -5.32
C MET A 100 -13.67 5.01 -3.88
N ASP A 101 -14.90 5.47 -3.71
CA ASP A 101 -15.47 5.71 -2.38
C ASP A 101 -15.52 4.43 -1.54
N GLY A 102 -15.90 3.28 -2.15
CA GLY A 102 -15.91 1.99 -1.47
C GLY A 102 -14.51 1.52 -1.04
N LEU A 103 -13.50 1.72 -1.90
CA LEU A 103 -12.11 1.43 -1.54
C LEU A 103 -11.62 2.35 -0.42
N MET A 104 -11.89 3.66 -0.51
CA MET A 104 -11.49 4.63 0.51
C MET A 104 -12.10 4.33 1.88
N GLU A 105 -13.38 3.97 1.91
CA GLU A 105 -14.07 3.56 3.14
C GLU A 105 -13.45 2.28 3.73
N PHE A 106 -13.17 1.30 2.89
CA PHE A 106 -12.50 0.07 3.32
C PHE A 106 -11.11 0.35 3.92
N LEU A 107 -10.28 1.18 3.26
CA LEU A 107 -8.95 1.55 3.75
C LEU A 107 -9.03 2.29 5.09
N LYS A 108 -9.97 3.22 5.23
CA LYS A 108 -10.24 3.94 6.48
C LYS A 108 -10.62 2.98 7.61
N ASN A 109 -11.50 2.00 7.35
CA ASN A 109 -11.91 1.01 8.33
C ASN A 109 -10.75 0.09 8.75
N ARG A 110 -9.73 -0.08 7.89
CA ARG A 110 -8.48 -0.78 8.18
C ARG A 110 -7.39 0.13 8.77
N ARG A 111 -7.71 1.40 9.07
CA ARG A 111 -6.78 2.41 9.62
C ARG A 111 -5.56 2.64 8.72
N PHE A 112 -5.74 2.51 7.41
CA PHE A 112 -4.70 2.83 6.45
C PHE A 112 -4.88 4.28 5.99
N ASP A 113 -4.07 5.18 6.55
CA ASP A 113 -4.09 6.63 6.33
C ASP A 113 -2.79 7.17 5.69
N HIS A 114 -1.92 6.24 5.25
CA HIS A 114 -0.62 6.58 4.68
C HIS A 114 -0.69 7.26 3.31
N TYR A 115 -1.78 7.07 2.57
CA TYR A 115 -1.97 7.63 1.24
C TYR A 115 -3.17 8.57 1.16
N SER A 116 -2.94 9.73 0.56
CA SER A 116 -4.04 10.61 0.10
C SER A 116 -4.76 9.99 -1.09
N GLY A 117 -5.97 10.48 -1.41
CA GLY A 117 -6.73 9.99 -2.57
C GLY A 117 -5.97 10.08 -3.89
N VAL A 118 -5.12 11.10 -4.08
CA VAL A 118 -4.27 11.25 -5.27
C VAL A 118 -3.19 10.15 -5.31
N GLN A 119 -2.56 9.86 -4.18
CA GLN A 119 -1.54 8.80 -4.10
C GLN A 119 -2.15 7.41 -4.31
N ILE A 120 -3.37 7.16 -3.82
CA ILE A 120 -4.10 5.91 -4.10
C ILE A 120 -4.34 5.75 -5.61
N GLN A 121 -4.79 6.81 -6.30
CA GLN A 121 -4.97 6.77 -7.75
C GLN A 121 -3.67 6.48 -8.48
N GLU A 122 -2.56 7.06 -8.05
CA GLU A 122 -1.23 6.80 -8.62
C GLU A 122 -0.79 5.35 -8.39
N GLN A 123 -0.99 4.82 -7.19
CA GLN A 123 -0.71 3.39 -6.91
C GLN A 123 -1.57 2.45 -7.76
N LEU A 124 -2.84 2.78 -8.01
CA LEU A 124 -3.69 2.00 -8.89
C LEU A 124 -3.21 2.01 -10.35
N ARG A 125 -2.72 3.14 -10.85
CA ARG A 125 -2.10 3.22 -12.20
C ARG A 125 -0.84 2.37 -12.29
N GLN A 126 0.02 2.42 -11.28
CA GLN A 126 1.24 1.60 -11.22
C GLN A 126 0.92 0.10 -11.20
N ILE A 127 -0.09 -0.32 -10.44
CA ILE A 127 -0.52 -1.74 -10.39
C ILE A 127 -1.05 -2.22 -11.75
N ASN A 128 -1.76 -1.35 -12.46
CA ASN A 128 -2.30 -1.68 -13.78
C ASN A 128 -1.28 -1.58 -14.91
N ASN A 129 -0.13 -0.93 -14.70
CA ASN A 129 0.78 -0.50 -15.76
C ASN A 129 0.04 0.30 -16.87
N ASP A 130 -1.03 0.99 -16.53
CA ASP A 130 -1.88 1.72 -17.45
C ASP A 130 -2.43 2.99 -16.78
N ASP A 131 -2.27 4.12 -17.44
CA ASP A 131 -2.80 5.40 -16.99
C ASP A 131 -4.34 5.44 -17.01
N LYS A 132 -4.95 4.55 -17.80
CA LYS A 132 -6.40 4.47 -17.99
C LYS A 132 -7.02 3.33 -17.17
N CYS A 133 -6.82 3.33 -15.87
CA CYS A 133 -7.43 2.35 -14.96
C CYS A 133 -8.77 2.83 -14.36
N ASN A 134 -9.41 3.83 -14.97
CA ASN A 134 -10.73 4.31 -14.60
C ASN A 134 -11.59 4.56 -15.84
N GLY A 135 -12.90 4.51 -15.65
CA GLY A 135 -13.84 4.71 -16.75
C GLY A 135 -15.28 4.67 -16.26
N HIS A 136 -16.17 4.53 -17.24
CA HIS A 136 -17.58 4.35 -16.99
C HIS A 136 -17.97 2.91 -17.29
N HIS A 137 -18.62 2.26 -16.34
CA HIS A 137 -19.18 0.91 -16.51
C HIS A 137 -20.70 0.99 -16.58
N ALA A 138 -21.25 0.39 -17.64
CA ALA A 138 -22.69 0.34 -17.82
C ALA A 138 -23.25 -0.85 -17.05
N ILE A 139 -24.20 -0.59 -16.17
CA ILE A 139 -24.90 -1.61 -15.39
C ILE A 139 -26.31 -1.75 -15.95
N LYS A 140 -26.70 -2.99 -16.32
CA LYS A 140 -28.07 -3.34 -16.66
C LYS A 140 -28.77 -3.77 -15.37
N LYS A 141 -29.80 -3.03 -14.96
CA LYS A 141 -30.59 -3.33 -13.75
C LYS A 141 -31.64 -4.39 -14.03
N ARG A 142 -32.18 -4.99 -12.97
CA ARG A 142 -33.25 -6.01 -13.06
C ARG A 142 -34.53 -5.51 -13.72
N ASP A 143 -34.77 -4.21 -13.67
CA ASP A 143 -35.91 -3.55 -14.33
C ASP A 143 -35.63 -3.18 -15.81
N ASP A 144 -34.57 -3.76 -16.40
CA ASP A 144 -34.09 -3.47 -17.77
C ASP A 144 -33.57 -2.04 -17.97
N SER A 145 -33.59 -1.20 -16.95
CA SER A 145 -32.98 0.13 -17.02
C SER A 145 -31.45 0.00 -17.04
N ARG A 146 -30.79 0.99 -17.64
CA ARG A 146 -29.31 1.06 -17.66
C ARG A 146 -28.86 2.23 -16.83
N SER A 147 -27.93 1.98 -15.92
CA SER A 147 -27.19 3.04 -15.24
C SER A 147 -25.72 2.98 -15.63
N THR A 148 -25.04 4.13 -15.54
CA THR A 148 -23.61 4.22 -15.82
C THR A 148 -22.94 4.76 -14.57
N ILE A 149 -22.00 4.02 -14.05
CA ILE A 149 -21.23 4.44 -12.86
C ILE A 149 -19.76 4.65 -13.23
N ARG A 150 -19.13 5.57 -12.55
CA ARG A 150 -17.68 5.77 -12.65
C ARG A 150 -16.98 4.75 -11.76
N VAL A 151 -16.12 3.94 -12.36
CA VAL A 151 -15.40 2.86 -11.69
C VAL A 151 -13.90 2.99 -11.93
N TRP A 152 -13.16 2.38 -11.03
CA TRP A 152 -11.76 2.01 -11.17
C TRP A 152 -11.69 0.51 -11.37
N TRP A 153 -10.60 0.00 -11.96
CA TRP A 153 -10.39 -1.41 -12.11
C TRP A 153 -8.93 -1.79 -11.87
N VAL A 154 -8.73 -3.00 -11.46
CA VAL A 154 -7.42 -3.65 -11.33
C VAL A 154 -7.50 -5.04 -11.96
N PRO A 155 -6.37 -5.64 -12.36
CA PRO A 155 -6.35 -7.05 -12.74
C PRO A 155 -6.93 -7.90 -11.62
N GLN A 156 -7.64 -8.95 -12.00
CA GLN A 156 -8.18 -9.90 -11.03
C GLN A 156 -7.03 -10.51 -10.23
N PHE A 157 -7.12 -10.44 -8.92
CA PHE A 157 -6.19 -11.13 -8.03
C PHE A 157 -6.54 -12.61 -7.96
N GLU A 158 -5.52 -13.46 -7.94
CA GLU A 158 -5.71 -14.89 -7.66
C GLU A 158 -6.25 -15.05 -6.23
N GLU A 159 -7.32 -15.81 -6.11
CA GLU A 159 -7.86 -16.19 -4.82
C GLU A 159 -6.88 -17.18 -4.20
N THR A 160 -6.22 -16.79 -3.15
CA THR A 160 -5.49 -17.73 -2.31
C THR A 160 -6.56 -18.50 -1.54
N GLU A 161 -6.97 -19.67 -2.06
CA GLU A 161 -7.72 -20.62 -1.25
C GLU A 161 -6.83 -20.97 -0.05
N VAL A 162 -7.16 -20.43 1.11
CA VAL A 162 -6.68 -20.99 2.35
C VAL A 162 -7.40 -22.34 2.48
N LYS A 163 -6.75 -23.38 1.99
CA LYS A 163 -7.14 -24.76 2.35
C LYS A 163 -6.94 -24.83 3.87
N LEU A 164 -8.03 -24.63 4.59
CA LEU A 164 -8.11 -25.08 5.97
C LEU A 164 -8.02 -26.60 5.87
N ASP A 165 -6.87 -27.18 6.20
CA ASP A 165 -6.76 -28.62 6.39
C ASP A 165 -7.70 -28.99 7.53
N PRO A 166 -8.72 -29.83 7.27
CA PRO A 166 -9.68 -30.21 8.31
C PRO A 166 -9.08 -31.12 9.40
N GLU A 167 -7.80 -31.48 9.29
CA GLU A 167 -7.16 -32.42 10.19
C GLU A 167 -6.51 -31.81 11.45
N GLU A 168 -6.47 -30.47 11.62
CA GLU A 168 -5.89 -29.85 12.80
C GLU A 168 -6.85 -29.66 14.00
N PHE A 169 -8.11 -30.05 13.88
CA PHE A 169 -9.00 -30.14 15.04
C PHE A 169 -9.04 -31.56 15.55
N GLN A 170 -7.98 -32.00 16.21
CA GLN A 170 -8.04 -33.19 17.08
C GLN A 170 -8.86 -32.82 18.33
N GLU A 171 -9.95 -33.57 18.50
CA GLU A 171 -11.00 -33.44 19.50
C GLU A 171 -10.51 -33.76 20.96
N ASN A 172 -9.20 -33.61 21.23
CA ASN A 172 -8.59 -34.09 22.47
C ASN A 172 -8.09 -33.02 23.44
N ASP A 173 -8.33 -31.73 23.18
CA ASP A 173 -7.88 -30.68 24.11
C ASP A 173 -9.05 -29.88 24.75
N ILE A 174 -10.04 -30.57 25.28
CA ILE A 174 -10.97 -29.96 26.22
C ILE A 174 -10.58 -30.46 27.62
N PRO A 175 -9.87 -29.68 28.43
CA PRO A 175 -9.71 -29.99 29.84
C PRO A 175 -11.03 -29.70 30.57
N PHE A 176 -11.59 -30.72 31.15
CA PHE A 176 -12.69 -30.62 32.12
C PHE A 176 -12.19 -30.03 33.44
#